data_ecf4b7ce7d75c824ee660eadfeed2535
#
_entry.id   ecf4b7ce7d75c824ee660eadfeed2535
#
_cell.length_a   1.000
_cell.length_b   1.000
_cell.length_c   1.000
_cell.angle_alpha   90.00
_cell.angle_beta   90.00
_cell.angle_gamma   90.00
#
_symmetry.space_group_name_H-M   'P 1'
#
loop_
_entity.id
_entity.type
_entity.pdbx_description
1 polymer ?
#
loop_
_entity_poly.entity_id
_entity_poly.type
_entity_poly.pdbx_seq_one_letter_code
_entity_poly.pdbx_strand_id
1 'polypeptide(L)'
;MDKYRECFGITPACMTIWKKDQSYDKAGMEKYLTWLVDNGAQSLSICGSTGENIAMNMEEQREIVAHVLSFIDHQVPVFVGTGRYATKHTIEMSLFAQQHGADGVMVILPYYLTPYKEAVMNAFRDLRQAIDCNIMIYNNPWFAGYELTCDEIKTLVDEGVITSIKAAHGDPDRVHKLKFYCGNKLQVFYGHDYCAPEAILCGADGWLSGFPAVLPRQ
;
A
#
# COMPACT_ATOMS: atom_id res chain seq x y z
N MET A 1 -6.13 -22.47 -2.28
CA MET A 1 -5.04 -21.51 -2.10
C MET A 1 -5.54 -20.21 -2.68
N ASP A 2 -5.52 -19.15 -1.89
CA ASP A 2 -5.91 -17.83 -2.40
C ASP A 2 -4.96 -17.44 -3.51
N LYS A 3 -5.53 -16.92 -4.59
CA LYS A 3 -4.81 -16.54 -5.81
C LYS A 3 -3.81 -15.41 -5.55
N TYR A 4 -4.08 -14.57 -4.54
CA TYR A 4 -3.29 -13.41 -4.17
C TYR A 4 -2.74 -13.59 -2.77
N ARG A 5 -1.44 -13.31 -2.61
CA ARG A 5 -0.77 -13.42 -1.32
C ARG A 5 -1.04 -12.17 -0.47
N GLU A 6 -1.08 -12.37 0.82
CA GLU A 6 -1.17 -11.28 1.77
C GLU A 6 0.21 -10.61 1.95
N CYS A 7 0.20 -9.28 2.13
CA CYS A 7 1.36 -8.56 2.63
C CYS A 7 1.56 -8.92 4.12
N PHE A 8 2.79 -9.00 4.59
CA PHE A 8 3.05 -9.31 6.00
C PHE A 8 4.42 -8.79 6.46
N GLY A 9 4.58 -8.66 7.77
CA GLY A 9 5.85 -8.35 8.41
C GLY A 9 6.44 -7.01 8.00
N ILE A 10 7.75 -6.99 7.75
CA ILE A 10 8.48 -5.79 7.35
C ILE A 10 8.29 -5.54 5.85
N THR A 11 7.61 -4.45 5.53
CA THR A 11 7.27 -4.04 4.17
C THR A 11 7.87 -2.67 3.86
N PRO A 12 9.01 -2.59 3.17
CA PRO A 12 9.56 -1.32 2.72
C PRO A 12 8.58 -0.56 1.82
N ALA A 13 8.34 0.72 2.11
CA ALA A 13 7.76 1.66 1.15
C ALA A 13 8.87 2.04 0.16
N CYS A 14 8.99 1.28 -0.93
CA CYS A 14 10.11 1.37 -1.86
C CYS A 14 10.19 2.73 -2.55
N MET A 15 11.41 3.24 -2.68
CA MET A 15 11.74 4.36 -3.57
C MET A 15 11.69 3.90 -5.02
N THR A 16 11.47 4.84 -5.95
CA THR A 16 11.72 4.62 -7.37
C THR A 16 13.11 5.14 -7.71
N ILE A 17 13.90 4.38 -8.42
CA ILE A 17 15.27 4.76 -8.76
C ILE A 17 15.30 5.43 -10.13
N TRP A 18 15.76 6.68 -10.13
CA TRP A 18 15.84 7.54 -11.31
C TRP A 18 17.28 7.80 -11.70
N LYS A 19 17.54 7.93 -13.01
CA LYS A 19 18.79 8.45 -13.51
C LYS A 19 18.87 9.97 -13.36
N LYS A 20 20.05 10.54 -13.59
CA LYS A 20 20.26 12.00 -13.53
C LYS A 20 19.42 12.79 -14.54
N ASP A 21 19.05 12.18 -15.65
CA ASP A 21 18.19 12.75 -16.69
C ASP A 21 16.70 12.56 -16.40
N GLN A 22 16.36 12.06 -15.21
CA GLN A 22 15.01 11.77 -14.73
C GLN A 22 14.31 10.60 -15.44
N SER A 23 15.01 9.83 -16.26
CA SER A 23 14.47 8.59 -16.80
C SER A 23 14.54 7.47 -15.76
N TYR A 24 13.63 6.50 -15.84
CA TYR A 24 13.60 5.34 -14.95
C TYR A 24 14.87 4.49 -15.08
N ASP A 25 15.52 4.18 -13.95
CA ASP A 25 16.72 3.34 -13.89
C ASP A 25 16.34 1.89 -13.55
N LYS A 26 16.06 1.08 -14.56
CA LYS A 26 15.69 -0.34 -14.38
C LYS A 26 16.75 -1.11 -13.60
N ALA A 27 18.01 -0.99 -14.00
CA ALA A 27 19.11 -1.72 -13.38
C ALA A 27 19.37 -1.27 -11.94
N GLY A 28 19.25 0.02 -11.66
CA GLY A 28 19.30 0.57 -10.32
C GLY A 28 18.16 0.04 -9.46
N MET A 29 16.94 -0.04 -10.02
CA MET A 29 15.76 -0.56 -9.32
C MET A 29 15.90 -2.04 -9.00
N GLU A 30 16.33 -2.87 -9.94
CA GLU A 30 16.59 -4.31 -9.71
C GLU A 30 17.59 -4.53 -8.58
N LYS A 31 18.72 -3.81 -8.62
CA LYS A 31 19.73 -3.87 -7.57
C LYS A 31 19.18 -3.47 -6.20
N TYR A 32 18.37 -2.42 -6.16
CA TYR A 32 17.74 -1.94 -4.93
C TYR A 32 16.73 -2.96 -4.36
N LEU A 33 15.87 -3.51 -5.20
CA LEU A 33 14.88 -4.50 -4.78
C LEU A 33 15.54 -5.79 -4.29
N THR A 34 16.56 -6.29 -5.01
CA THR A 34 17.37 -7.44 -4.59
C THR A 34 17.97 -7.17 -3.21
N TRP A 35 18.55 -5.99 -3.01
CA TRP A 35 19.13 -5.64 -1.72
C TRP A 35 18.09 -5.61 -0.59
N LEU A 36 16.87 -5.12 -0.84
CA LEU A 36 15.79 -5.14 0.16
C LEU A 36 15.39 -6.57 0.54
N VAL A 37 15.18 -7.42 -0.45
CA VAL A 37 14.77 -8.83 -0.22
C VAL A 37 15.87 -9.60 0.50
N ASP A 38 17.13 -9.49 0.07
CA ASP A 38 18.29 -10.15 0.70
C ASP A 38 18.53 -9.67 2.14
N ASN A 39 18.02 -8.50 2.49
CA ASN A 39 18.13 -7.93 3.83
C ASN A 39 16.86 -8.06 4.68
N GLY A 40 15.93 -8.93 4.26
CA GLY A 40 14.83 -9.39 5.10
C GLY A 40 13.48 -8.70 4.86
N ALA A 41 13.31 -7.96 3.78
CA ALA A 41 11.98 -7.49 3.38
C ALA A 41 11.08 -8.70 3.08
N GLN A 42 9.96 -8.79 3.78
CA GLN A 42 9.03 -9.91 3.69
C GLN A 42 7.93 -9.66 2.65
N SER A 43 7.69 -8.43 2.31
CA SER A 43 6.86 -7.95 1.21
C SER A 43 7.36 -6.59 0.74
N LEU A 44 6.88 -6.11 -0.40
CA LEU A 44 7.29 -4.82 -0.98
C LEU A 44 6.06 -3.96 -1.27
N SER A 45 6.19 -2.64 -1.06
CA SER A 45 5.20 -1.66 -1.49
C SER A 45 5.84 -0.69 -2.45
N ILE A 46 5.50 -0.77 -3.74
CA ILE A 46 6.05 0.08 -4.80
C ILE A 46 5.07 1.15 -5.24
N CYS A 47 5.54 2.19 -5.88
CA CYS A 47 4.71 3.29 -6.39
C CYS A 47 3.77 3.89 -5.33
N GLY A 48 4.16 3.87 -4.06
CA GLY A 48 3.52 4.65 -2.99
C GLY A 48 4.03 6.10 -3.00
N SER A 49 3.73 6.85 -1.93
CA SER A 49 4.21 8.24 -1.76
C SER A 49 5.75 8.31 -1.75
N THR A 50 6.42 7.39 -1.04
CA THR A 50 7.88 7.26 -1.02
C THR A 50 8.44 6.93 -2.41
N GLY A 51 7.69 6.17 -3.22
CA GLY A 51 8.03 5.85 -4.60
C GLY A 51 7.65 6.94 -5.61
N GLU A 52 7.21 8.12 -5.13
CA GLU A 52 6.94 9.33 -5.94
C GLU A 52 5.81 9.16 -6.98
N ASN A 53 4.86 8.27 -6.75
CA ASN A 53 3.79 7.98 -7.72
C ASN A 53 2.94 9.19 -8.11
N ILE A 54 2.85 10.19 -7.24
CA ILE A 54 2.10 11.41 -7.53
C ILE A 54 2.78 12.30 -8.60
N ALA A 55 4.10 12.22 -8.73
CA ALA A 55 4.88 12.94 -9.72
C ALA A 55 4.93 12.22 -11.08
N MET A 56 4.52 10.95 -11.12
CA MET A 56 4.53 10.13 -12.34
C MET A 56 3.25 10.32 -13.16
N ASN A 57 3.39 10.34 -14.48
CA ASN A 57 2.26 10.11 -15.36
C ASN A 57 1.87 8.61 -15.36
N MET A 58 0.74 8.28 -16.02
CA MET A 58 0.22 6.91 -16.03
C MET A 58 1.12 5.92 -16.78
N GLU A 59 1.82 6.38 -17.80
CA GLU A 59 2.69 5.54 -18.63
C GLU A 59 3.98 5.19 -17.90
N GLU A 60 4.61 6.17 -17.25
CA GLU A 60 5.78 5.95 -16.39
C GLU A 60 5.46 4.96 -15.27
N GLN A 61 4.31 5.13 -14.60
CA GLN A 61 3.92 4.21 -13.54
C GLN A 61 3.68 2.79 -14.09
N ARG A 62 3.04 2.64 -15.26
CA ARG A 62 2.85 1.33 -15.90
C ARG A 62 4.17 0.65 -16.24
N GLU A 63 5.13 1.40 -16.78
CA GLU A 63 6.46 0.87 -17.08
C GLU A 63 7.13 0.32 -15.81
N ILE A 64 7.12 1.09 -14.72
CA ILE A 64 7.72 0.69 -13.45
C ILE A 64 7.00 -0.54 -12.88
N VAL A 65 5.68 -0.53 -12.84
CA VAL A 65 4.87 -1.63 -12.30
C VAL A 65 5.11 -2.92 -13.08
N ALA A 66 5.04 -2.88 -14.41
CA ALA A 66 5.26 -4.06 -15.25
C ALA A 66 6.68 -4.61 -15.07
N HIS A 67 7.69 -3.73 -15.03
CA HIS A 67 9.08 -4.12 -14.85
C HIS A 67 9.31 -4.77 -13.47
N VAL A 68 8.89 -4.10 -12.39
CA VAL A 68 9.13 -4.58 -11.02
C VAL A 68 8.41 -5.91 -10.77
N LEU A 69 7.16 -6.03 -11.18
CA LEU A 69 6.41 -7.27 -10.98
C LEU A 69 7.01 -8.44 -11.76
N SER A 70 7.46 -8.20 -13.00
CA SER A 70 8.18 -9.20 -13.79
C SER A 70 9.53 -9.58 -13.18
N PHE A 71 10.26 -8.62 -12.60
CA PHE A 71 11.58 -8.86 -12.00
C PHE A 71 11.47 -9.64 -10.68
N ILE A 72 10.54 -9.25 -9.81
CA ILE A 72 10.32 -9.95 -8.53
C ILE A 72 9.77 -11.36 -8.73
N ASP A 73 9.00 -11.58 -9.79
CA ASP A 73 8.50 -12.90 -10.20
C ASP A 73 8.02 -13.74 -8.99
N HIS A 74 7.13 -13.16 -8.19
CA HIS A 74 6.55 -13.80 -7.01
C HIS A 74 7.53 -14.24 -5.89
N GLN A 75 8.76 -13.74 -5.82
CA GLN A 75 9.68 -14.05 -4.73
C GLN A 75 9.11 -13.59 -3.37
N VAL A 76 8.56 -12.39 -3.31
CA VAL A 76 7.85 -11.82 -2.17
C VAL A 76 6.55 -11.17 -2.62
N PRO A 77 5.53 -11.02 -1.75
CA PRO A 77 4.32 -10.27 -2.09
C PRO A 77 4.62 -8.83 -2.46
N VAL A 78 3.96 -8.32 -3.51
CA VAL A 78 4.12 -6.93 -3.97
C VAL A 78 2.77 -6.22 -3.96
N PHE A 79 2.71 -5.12 -3.24
CA PHE A 79 1.59 -4.17 -3.23
C PHE A 79 1.95 -2.92 -4.02
N VAL A 80 1.06 -2.55 -4.93
CA VAL A 80 1.27 -1.40 -5.82
C VAL A 80 0.43 -0.22 -5.38
N GLY A 81 1.03 0.94 -5.16
CA GLY A 81 0.32 2.20 -4.94
C GLY A 81 -0.37 2.65 -6.23
N THR A 82 -1.70 2.63 -6.25
CA THR A 82 -2.50 2.95 -7.45
C THR A 82 -3.42 4.14 -7.26
N GLY A 83 -3.42 4.75 -6.07
CA GLY A 83 -4.29 5.88 -5.75
C GLY A 83 -4.05 7.08 -6.66
N ARG A 84 -5.13 7.59 -7.28
CA ARG A 84 -5.18 8.77 -8.12
C ARG A 84 -6.36 9.66 -7.70
N TYR A 85 -6.39 10.92 -8.12
CA TYR A 85 -7.49 11.83 -7.79
C TYR A 85 -8.85 11.37 -8.31
N ALA A 86 -8.88 10.80 -9.51
CA ALA A 86 -10.10 10.27 -10.09
C ALA A 86 -10.21 8.77 -9.86
N THR A 87 -11.32 8.30 -9.30
CA THR A 87 -11.60 6.88 -9.06
C THR A 87 -11.39 6.02 -10.31
N LYS A 88 -11.80 6.50 -11.49
CA LYS A 88 -11.58 5.79 -12.76
C LYS A 88 -10.11 5.51 -13.04
N HIS A 89 -9.20 6.44 -12.74
CA HIS A 89 -7.78 6.26 -12.95
C HIS A 89 -7.15 5.34 -11.88
N THR A 90 -7.66 5.38 -10.65
CA THR A 90 -7.31 4.40 -9.61
C THR A 90 -7.70 2.99 -10.04
N ILE A 91 -8.91 2.79 -10.55
CA ILE A 91 -9.38 1.50 -11.06
C ILE A 91 -8.52 1.04 -12.24
N GLU A 92 -8.25 1.91 -13.21
CA GLU A 92 -7.43 1.61 -14.38
C GLU A 92 -6.02 1.13 -14.00
N MET A 93 -5.35 1.83 -13.08
CA MET A 93 -4.02 1.42 -12.60
C MET A 93 -4.07 0.15 -11.76
N SER A 94 -5.13 -0.04 -10.99
CA SER A 94 -5.30 -1.23 -10.17
C SER A 94 -5.54 -2.49 -11.03
N LEU A 95 -6.36 -2.38 -12.08
CA LEU A 95 -6.52 -3.44 -13.08
C LEU A 95 -5.20 -3.78 -13.77
N PHE A 96 -4.45 -2.76 -14.17
CA PHE A 96 -3.12 -2.95 -14.78
C PHE A 96 -2.17 -3.68 -13.83
N ALA A 97 -2.09 -3.25 -12.57
CA ALA A 97 -1.24 -3.90 -11.56
C ALA A 97 -1.65 -5.37 -11.34
N GLN A 98 -2.94 -5.64 -11.18
CA GLN A 98 -3.46 -7.01 -11.04
C GLN A 98 -3.12 -7.89 -12.24
N GLN A 99 -3.28 -7.38 -13.47
CA GLN A 99 -2.98 -8.12 -14.72
C GLN A 99 -1.49 -8.47 -14.84
N HIS A 100 -0.61 -7.70 -14.22
CA HIS A 100 0.84 -7.94 -14.19
C HIS A 100 1.31 -8.74 -12.97
N GLY A 101 0.39 -9.24 -12.14
CA GLY A 101 0.72 -10.16 -11.05
C GLY A 101 0.94 -9.49 -9.68
N ALA A 102 0.43 -8.28 -9.47
CA ALA A 102 0.41 -7.69 -8.13
C ALA A 102 -0.43 -8.53 -7.17
N ASP A 103 0.06 -8.75 -5.95
CA ASP A 103 -0.68 -9.43 -4.88
C ASP A 103 -1.77 -8.54 -4.29
N GLY A 104 -1.59 -7.23 -4.39
CA GLY A 104 -2.57 -6.24 -3.96
C GLY A 104 -2.25 -4.83 -4.43
N VAL A 105 -3.20 -3.95 -4.18
CA VAL A 105 -3.06 -2.51 -4.43
C VAL A 105 -3.19 -1.73 -3.13
N MET A 106 -2.42 -0.65 -3.01
CA MET A 106 -2.51 0.29 -1.90
C MET A 106 -3.07 1.62 -2.40
N VAL A 107 -4.19 2.04 -1.83
CA VAL A 107 -4.91 3.24 -2.26
C VAL A 107 -4.97 4.25 -1.12
N ILE A 108 -4.30 5.39 -1.33
CA ILE A 108 -4.39 6.53 -0.40
C ILE A 108 -5.76 7.20 -0.51
N LEU A 109 -6.27 7.69 0.62
CA LEU A 109 -7.47 8.54 0.62
C LEU A 109 -7.24 9.81 -0.21
N PRO A 110 -8.29 10.41 -0.80
CA PRO A 110 -8.16 11.69 -1.47
C PRO A 110 -7.53 12.75 -0.55
N TYR A 111 -6.56 13.52 -1.04
CA TYR A 111 -5.69 14.33 -0.18
C TYR A 111 -5.61 15.81 -0.54
N TYR A 112 -6.26 16.29 -1.60
CA TYR A 112 -6.26 17.71 -1.95
C TYR A 112 -7.53 18.42 -1.50
N LEU A 113 -8.69 17.79 -1.70
CA LEU A 113 -9.98 18.27 -1.22
C LEU A 113 -10.57 17.25 -0.26
N THR A 114 -11.09 17.70 0.86
CA THR A 114 -11.79 16.83 1.81
C THR A 114 -13.02 16.21 1.15
N PRO A 115 -13.05 14.91 0.95
CA PRO A 115 -14.17 14.25 0.28
C PRO A 115 -15.37 14.08 1.21
N TYR A 116 -16.55 13.86 0.62
CA TYR A 116 -17.67 13.33 1.37
C TYR A 116 -17.43 11.88 1.74
N LYS A 117 -17.82 11.48 2.94
CA LYS A 117 -17.69 10.12 3.47
C LYS A 117 -18.19 9.06 2.49
N GLU A 118 -19.44 9.20 2.01
CA GLU A 118 -20.03 8.28 1.04
C GLU A 118 -19.21 8.16 -0.25
N ALA A 119 -18.64 9.25 -0.73
CA ALA A 119 -17.81 9.24 -1.94
C ALA A 119 -16.56 8.37 -1.75
N VAL A 120 -15.92 8.46 -0.58
CA VAL A 120 -14.75 7.63 -0.25
C VAL A 120 -15.14 6.17 -0.16
N MET A 121 -16.19 5.84 0.60
CA MET A 121 -16.67 4.48 0.78
C MET A 121 -17.06 3.86 -0.58
N ASN A 122 -17.78 4.59 -1.43
CA ASN A 122 -18.19 4.12 -2.74
C ASN A 122 -17.01 3.94 -3.68
N ALA A 123 -16.00 4.81 -3.64
CA ALA A 123 -14.79 4.64 -4.46
C ALA A 123 -14.07 3.31 -4.17
N PHE A 124 -14.01 2.88 -2.89
CA PHE A 124 -13.46 1.56 -2.55
C PHE A 124 -14.38 0.41 -2.98
N ARG A 125 -15.71 0.57 -2.89
CA ARG A 125 -16.67 -0.42 -3.40
C ARG A 125 -16.56 -0.58 -4.92
N ASP A 126 -16.48 0.53 -5.67
CA ASP A 126 -16.28 0.52 -7.12
C ASP A 126 -14.95 -0.16 -7.49
N LEU A 127 -13.89 0.13 -6.73
CA LEU A 127 -12.61 -0.52 -6.92
C LEU A 127 -12.71 -2.03 -6.70
N ARG A 128 -13.37 -2.48 -5.61
CA ARG A 128 -13.58 -3.91 -5.32
C ARG A 128 -14.38 -4.62 -6.40
N GLN A 129 -15.36 -3.95 -7.00
CA GLN A 129 -16.12 -4.52 -8.13
C GLN A 129 -15.27 -4.72 -9.38
N ALA A 130 -14.21 -3.92 -9.54
CA ALA A 130 -13.35 -3.96 -10.73
C ALA A 130 -12.18 -4.93 -10.60
N ILE A 131 -11.67 -5.21 -9.40
CA ILE A 131 -10.48 -6.04 -9.18
C ILE A 131 -10.73 -7.13 -8.13
N ASP A 132 -9.98 -8.23 -8.23
CA ASP A 132 -10.06 -9.35 -7.29
C ASP A 132 -8.90 -9.39 -6.29
N CYS A 133 -7.76 -8.73 -6.58
CA CYS A 133 -6.60 -8.74 -5.70
C CYS A 133 -6.85 -7.98 -4.39
N ASN A 134 -5.94 -8.12 -3.44
CA ASN A 134 -6.05 -7.47 -2.14
C ASN A 134 -6.12 -5.95 -2.27
N ILE A 135 -6.97 -5.30 -1.47
CA ILE A 135 -7.06 -3.84 -1.39
C ILE A 135 -6.61 -3.41 0.00
N MET A 136 -5.53 -2.62 0.05
CA MET A 136 -5.05 -1.95 1.24
C MET A 136 -5.44 -0.47 1.20
N ILE A 137 -6.22 -0.02 2.16
CA ILE A 137 -6.44 1.41 2.37
C ILE A 137 -5.16 2.03 2.95
N TYR A 138 -4.67 3.12 2.35
CA TYR A 138 -3.66 3.95 2.97
C TYR A 138 -4.35 5.12 3.69
N ASN A 139 -4.56 4.94 5.00
CA ASN A 139 -5.22 5.91 5.86
C ASN A 139 -4.17 6.83 6.48
N ASN A 140 -4.01 8.01 5.89
CA ASN A 140 -3.05 9.02 6.34
C ASN A 140 -3.75 10.38 6.47
N PRO A 141 -4.28 10.72 7.65
CA PRO A 141 -5.01 11.96 7.88
C PRO A 141 -4.14 13.21 7.78
N TRP A 142 -2.81 13.10 7.96
CA TRP A 142 -1.89 14.23 7.82
C TRP A 142 -1.87 14.81 6.40
N PHE A 143 -1.98 13.95 5.38
CA PHE A 143 -2.02 14.38 3.99
C PHE A 143 -3.44 14.47 3.44
N ALA A 144 -4.33 13.57 3.84
CA ALA A 144 -5.69 13.51 3.30
C ALA A 144 -6.63 14.57 3.92
N GLY A 145 -6.31 15.08 5.13
CA GLY A 145 -7.22 15.95 5.87
C GLY A 145 -8.52 15.26 6.29
N TYR A 146 -8.58 13.93 6.17
CA TYR A 146 -9.71 13.06 6.48
C TYR A 146 -9.21 11.70 6.96
N GLU A 147 -9.89 11.14 7.93
CA GLU A 147 -9.60 9.82 8.46
C GLU A 147 -10.86 8.95 8.42
N LEU A 148 -10.73 7.73 7.90
CA LEU A 148 -11.77 6.73 8.04
C LEU A 148 -11.84 6.29 9.51
N THR A 149 -13.01 6.34 10.10
CA THR A 149 -13.26 5.85 11.46
C THR A 149 -13.13 4.32 11.52
N CYS A 150 -12.99 3.75 12.73
CA CYS A 150 -12.98 2.30 12.90
C CYS A 150 -14.29 1.65 12.41
N ASP A 151 -15.44 2.31 12.57
CA ASP A 151 -16.74 1.81 12.11
C ASP A 151 -16.82 1.80 10.57
N GLU A 152 -16.28 2.81 9.90
CA GLU A 152 -16.20 2.86 8.44
C GLU A 152 -15.29 1.78 7.87
N ILE A 153 -14.12 1.59 8.50
CA ILE A 153 -13.21 0.49 8.15
C ILE A 153 -13.90 -0.85 8.37
N LYS A 154 -14.53 -1.05 9.53
CA LYS A 154 -15.28 -2.27 9.82
C LYS A 154 -16.36 -2.55 8.78
N THR A 155 -17.09 -1.53 8.37
CA THR A 155 -18.12 -1.65 7.32
C THR A 155 -17.52 -2.18 6.03
N LEU A 156 -16.41 -1.60 5.53
CA LEU A 156 -15.75 -2.05 4.32
C LEU A 156 -15.16 -3.47 4.44
N VAL A 157 -14.70 -3.85 5.63
CA VAL A 157 -14.22 -5.21 5.92
C VAL A 157 -15.38 -6.21 5.90
N ASP A 158 -16.49 -5.90 6.56
CA ASP A 158 -17.66 -6.81 6.61
C ASP A 158 -18.33 -6.96 5.23
N GLU A 159 -18.26 -5.95 4.39
CA GLU A 159 -18.68 -6.01 2.98
C GLU A 159 -17.68 -6.76 2.07
N GLY A 160 -16.50 -7.15 2.57
CA GLY A 160 -15.44 -7.80 1.79
C GLY A 160 -14.75 -6.87 0.79
N VAL A 161 -14.85 -5.57 0.98
CA VAL A 161 -14.26 -4.56 0.09
C VAL A 161 -12.75 -4.48 0.25
N ILE A 162 -12.26 -4.50 1.49
CA ILE A 162 -10.84 -4.37 1.82
C ILE A 162 -10.34 -5.54 2.65
N THR A 163 -9.06 -5.85 2.53
CA THR A 163 -8.38 -6.91 3.30
C THR A 163 -7.36 -6.35 4.28
N SER A 164 -6.87 -5.14 4.04
CA SER A 164 -5.80 -4.56 4.84
C SER A 164 -5.88 -3.03 4.91
N ILE A 165 -5.20 -2.48 5.90
CA ILE A 165 -5.04 -1.04 6.09
C ILE A 165 -3.60 -0.70 6.48
N LYS A 166 -3.05 0.35 5.89
CA LYS A 166 -1.87 1.05 6.38
C LYS A 166 -2.34 2.21 7.25
N ALA A 167 -2.23 2.05 8.58
CA ALA A 167 -2.58 3.07 9.57
C ALA A 167 -1.37 3.99 9.79
N ALA A 168 -1.40 5.19 9.21
CA ALA A 168 -0.25 6.10 9.16
C ALA A 168 -0.50 7.43 9.88
N HIS A 169 -1.23 7.43 10.98
CA HIS A 169 -1.46 8.64 11.76
C HIS A 169 -0.59 8.75 13.03
N GLY A 170 0.24 7.74 13.32
CA GLY A 170 1.25 7.81 14.36
C GLY A 170 0.79 7.35 15.75
N ASP A 171 -0.47 6.93 15.93
CA ASP A 171 -0.99 6.45 17.21
C ASP A 171 -1.14 4.92 17.21
N PRO A 172 -0.35 4.18 18.03
CA PRO A 172 -0.47 2.74 18.16
C PRO A 172 -1.82 2.25 18.69
N ASP A 173 -2.54 3.05 19.49
CA ASP A 173 -3.86 2.71 20.01
C ASP A 173 -4.88 2.47 18.88
N ARG A 174 -4.72 3.15 17.75
CA ARG A 174 -5.55 2.89 16.58
C ARG A 174 -5.39 1.47 16.03
N VAL A 175 -4.19 0.90 16.08
CA VAL A 175 -3.96 -0.49 15.71
C VAL A 175 -4.79 -1.41 16.60
N HIS A 176 -4.70 -1.20 17.92
CA HIS A 176 -5.48 -1.96 18.89
C HIS A 176 -6.99 -1.87 18.62
N LYS A 177 -7.51 -0.65 18.40
CA LYS A 177 -8.93 -0.43 18.08
C LYS A 177 -9.35 -1.16 16.81
N LEU A 178 -8.58 -1.06 15.73
CA LEU A 178 -8.88 -1.74 14.47
C LEU A 178 -8.88 -3.26 14.63
N LYS A 179 -7.92 -3.83 15.37
CA LYS A 179 -7.90 -5.28 15.68
C LYS A 179 -9.07 -5.68 16.57
N PHE A 180 -9.48 -4.85 17.52
CA PHE A 180 -10.66 -5.09 18.33
C PHE A 180 -11.96 -5.13 17.52
N TYR A 181 -12.14 -4.18 16.58
CA TYR A 181 -13.37 -4.07 15.77
C TYR A 181 -13.44 -5.10 14.63
N CYS A 182 -12.29 -5.42 14.01
CA CYS A 182 -12.26 -6.22 12.77
C CYS A 182 -11.69 -7.63 12.98
N GLY A 183 -10.99 -7.88 14.09
CA GLY A 183 -10.34 -9.16 14.36
C GLY A 183 -9.33 -9.55 13.26
N ASN A 184 -9.32 -10.82 12.92
CA ASN A 184 -8.43 -11.38 11.88
C ASN A 184 -8.95 -11.15 10.45
N LYS A 185 -10.10 -10.49 10.27
CA LYS A 185 -10.62 -10.15 8.95
C LYS A 185 -9.87 -8.97 8.31
N LEU A 186 -9.11 -8.20 9.11
CA LEU A 186 -8.34 -7.05 8.65
C LEU A 186 -6.88 -7.20 9.07
N GLN A 187 -5.97 -7.13 8.10
CA GLN A 187 -4.56 -6.93 8.38
C GLN A 187 -4.28 -5.45 8.62
N VAL A 188 -3.64 -5.14 9.74
CA VAL A 188 -3.32 -3.77 10.14
C VAL A 188 -1.80 -3.56 10.07
N PHE A 189 -1.37 -2.73 9.13
CA PHE A 189 0.02 -2.30 9.02
C PHE A 189 0.20 -0.96 9.71
N TYR A 190 1.20 -0.87 10.58
CA TYR A 190 1.60 0.43 11.09
C TYR A 190 2.40 1.19 10.02
N GLY A 191 2.00 2.41 9.74
CA GLY A 191 2.50 3.18 8.59
C GLY A 191 3.40 4.35 8.95
N HIS A 192 3.95 4.40 10.17
CA HIS A 192 4.81 5.47 10.65
C HIS A 192 6.17 4.94 11.13
N ASP A 193 7.20 5.79 11.20
CA ASP A 193 8.57 5.38 11.55
C ASP A 193 8.81 5.34 13.07
N TYR A 194 8.16 6.19 13.85
CA TYR A 194 8.23 6.13 15.31
C TYR A 194 7.07 5.34 15.92
N CYS A 195 7.25 4.82 17.11
CA CYS A 195 6.30 3.94 17.82
C CYS A 195 5.98 2.62 17.08
N ALA A 196 6.85 2.16 16.18
CA ALA A 196 6.63 0.89 15.50
C ALA A 196 6.65 -0.32 16.45
N PRO A 197 7.56 -0.42 17.44
CA PRO A 197 7.53 -1.48 18.44
C PRO A 197 6.23 -1.50 19.24
N GLU A 198 5.74 -0.33 19.67
CA GLU A 198 4.48 -0.20 20.41
C GLU A 198 3.29 -0.63 19.54
N ALA A 199 3.28 -0.27 18.27
CA ALA A 199 2.23 -0.69 17.35
C ALA A 199 2.20 -2.21 17.14
N ILE A 200 3.35 -2.87 17.07
CA ILE A 200 3.46 -4.33 17.02
C ILE A 200 2.89 -4.95 18.32
N LEU A 201 3.25 -4.40 19.47
CA LEU A 201 2.67 -4.84 20.75
C LEU A 201 1.15 -4.63 20.84
N CYS A 202 0.62 -3.61 20.15
CA CYS A 202 -0.81 -3.37 20.00
C CYS A 202 -1.49 -4.31 18.98
N GLY A 203 -0.75 -5.20 18.34
CA GLY A 203 -1.27 -6.24 17.45
C GLY A 203 -1.20 -5.91 15.95
N ALA A 204 -0.32 -4.99 15.53
CA ALA A 204 -0.07 -4.78 14.10
C ALA A 204 0.45 -6.06 13.44
N ASP A 205 -0.09 -6.39 12.26
CA ASP A 205 0.33 -7.56 11.48
C ASP A 205 1.63 -7.29 10.71
N GLY A 206 2.04 -6.02 10.64
CA GLY A 206 3.29 -5.63 10.00
C GLY A 206 3.60 -4.13 10.13
N TRP A 207 4.76 -3.77 9.58
CA TRP A 207 5.24 -2.40 9.52
C TRP A 207 5.54 -2.01 8.08
N LEU A 208 4.76 -1.07 7.52
CA LEU A 208 4.90 -0.56 6.16
C LEU A 208 5.31 0.90 6.21
N SER A 209 6.61 1.19 6.07
CA SER A 209 7.14 2.54 6.23
C SER A 209 8.36 2.82 5.36
N GLY A 210 8.83 4.08 5.38
CA GLY A 210 10.03 4.52 4.67
C GLY A 210 11.33 4.02 5.30
N PHE A 211 11.37 3.86 6.63
CA PHE A 211 12.58 3.45 7.33
C PHE A 211 13.12 2.08 6.85
N PRO A 212 12.32 1.01 6.71
CA PRO A 212 12.79 -0.25 6.16
C PRO A 212 13.30 -0.17 4.72
N ALA A 213 12.94 0.86 3.97
CA ALA A 213 13.40 1.08 2.60
C ALA A 213 14.87 1.51 2.52
N VAL A 214 15.45 1.99 3.64
CA VAL A 214 16.86 2.42 3.72
C VAL A 214 17.66 1.66 4.78
N LEU A 215 17.01 1.05 5.75
CA LEU A 215 17.64 0.30 6.85
C LEU A 215 16.89 -1.02 7.14
N PRO A 216 16.83 -1.96 6.20
CA PRO A 216 15.96 -3.16 6.31
C PRO A 216 16.36 -4.14 7.40
N ARG A 217 17.58 -4.07 7.93
CA ARG A 217 18.11 -5.00 8.97
C ARG A 217 18.02 -4.49 10.40
N GLN A 218 17.55 -3.26 10.63
CA GLN A 218 17.66 -2.61 11.95
C GLN A 218 16.32 -2.44 12.65
#